data_45c473400a10b4752714cf2734b6e303
#
_entry.id   45c473400a10b4752714cf2734b6e303
#
_cell.length_a   1.000
_cell.length_b   1.000
_cell.length_c   1.000
_cell.angle_alpha   90.00
_cell.angle_beta   90.00
_cell.angle_gamma   90.00
#
_symmetry.space_group_name_H-M   'P 1'
#
loop_
_entity.id
_entity.type
_entity.pdbx_description
1 polymer ?
#
loop_
_entity_poly.entity_id
_entity_poly.type
_entity_poly.pdbx_seq_one_letter_code
_entity_poly.pdbx_strand_id
1 'polypeptide(L)'
;FLHFQTSAMGEGALAINFVLDELTALLLTDKRGFFSAHEFSSSINLIMGETIQDIAQGRTDSVAESIQRTITNRPSVWDRALGASLAALEPNDDPRRSLSVLALKSEAIARVILDGLGREKTGALLSALVNQYRGRHFHAADLYQIAADHDIELEPLVGDWLHDSSLPGFLVSSVESVRLTDDSQGNPRYQTRLHVRNDESTPGLVRFSFQWGSKKKRIWDATEPIRVPANSSVEVGISTLTPLGELWLKPYLSLNRHDVKLRVPKVDSEARLNTEILVGARPSDWKPRKTADIVVDDLDSGFSVRSEREGEAISIEISIGSPFSDEVADMDQGLPEYKSIYGTAEAWSRSVYEDSWGKYRHTHALVTSGAGDQHAAFSTELPHEGRWRLSYYLALSPEQKAKKGEEAEGAATGRLTASVLGEYQMNLISNGDNQKIEFDGKAAASGWNDLGEFQLPAGEISLEVSNANTGFIVIADAIRWRPSTLGK
;
A
#
# COMPACT_ATOMS: atom_id res chain seq x y z
N PHE A 1 19.13 22.98 -4.71
CA PHE A 1 20.55 23.16 -4.36
C PHE A 1 21.40 23.66 -5.54
N LEU A 2 21.09 23.34 -6.76
CA LEU A 2 21.77 23.88 -7.97
C LEU A 2 21.85 25.42 -7.96
N HIS A 3 20.80 26.09 -7.47
CA HIS A 3 20.76 27.55 -7.39
C HIS A 3 21.86 28.14 -6.46
N PHE A 4 22.28 27.38 -5.45
CA PHE A 4 23.34 27.79 -4.52
C PHE A 4 24.72 27.30 -4.95
N GLN A 5 24.83 26.63 -6.08
CA GLN A 5 26.06 25.99 -6.57
C GLN A 5 26.66 25.03 -5.52
N THR A 6 25.80 24.36 -4.78
CA THR A 6 26.15 23.40 -3.74
C THR A 6 25.59 22.05 -4.15
N SER A 7 26.43 21.03 -4.24
CA SER A 7 26.00 19.70 -4.65
C SER A 7 26.77 18.59 -3.96
N ALA A 8 26.12 17.46 -3.74
CA ALA A 8 26.78 16.25 -3.29
C ALA A 8 27.72 15.72 -4.37
N MET A 9 28.80 15.05 -3.96
CA MET A 9 29.71 14.31 -4.82
C MET A 9 30.05 12.94 -4.19
N GLY A 10 30.54 12.02 -5.03
CA GLY A 10 30.85 10.65 -4.61
C GLY A 10 29.66 9.72 -4.67
N GLU A 11 29.75 8.63 -3.94
CA GLU A 11 28.70 7.60 -3.90
C GLU A 11 27.37 8.16 -3.45
N GLY A 12 26.29 7.80 -4.15
CA GLY A 12 24.94 8.28 -3.84
C GLY A 12 24.69 9.77 -4.11
N ALA A 13 25.65 10.51 -4.71
CA ALA A 13 25.55 11.94 -4.92
C ALA A 13 24.28 12.36 -5.65
N LEU A 14 23.89 11.61 -6.66
CA LEU A 14 22.67 11.88 -7.44
C LEU A 14 21.44 11.81 -6.54
N ALA A 15 21.29 10.75 -5.75
CA ALA A 15 20.16 10.58 -4.84
C ALA A 15 20.13 11.66 -3.73
N ILE A 16 21.28 12.00 -3.17
CA ILE A 16 21.38 13.08 -2.16
C ILE A 16 20.89 14.40 -2.75
N ASN A 17 21.36 14.76 -3.96
CA ASN A 17 20.92 16.00 -4.61
C ASN A 17 19.40 16.00 -4.86
N PHE A 18 18.82 14.90 -5.32
CA PHE A 18 17.38 14.78 -5.51
C PHE A 18 16.61 14.95 -4.20
N VAL A 19 17.03 14.29 -3.11
CA VAL A 19 16.37 14.43 -1.79
C VAL A 19 16.47 15.85 -1.27
N LEU A 20 17.62 16.53 -1.41
CA LEU A 20 17.80 17.90 -0.95
C LEU A 20 16.99 18.90 -1.79
N ASP A 21 16.86 18.67 -3.09
CA ASP A 21 16.01 19.48 -3.96
C ASP A 21 14.53 19.32 -3.56
N GLU A 22 14.06 18.10 -3.33
CA GLU A 22 12.70 17.84 -2.85
C GLU A 22 12.43 18.44 -1.47
N LEU A 23 13.38 18.30 -0.51
CA LEU A 23 13.27 18.93 0.80
C LEU A 23 13.14 20.46 0.69
N THR A 24 13.93 21.05 -0.21
CA THR A 24 13.89 22.50 -0.46
C THR A 24 12.54 22.90 -1.04
N ALA A 25 12.04 22.16 -2.03
CA ALA A 25 10.74 22.36 -2.63
C ALA A 25 9.61 22.26 -1.59
N LEU A 26 9.61 21.21 -0.77
CA LEU A 26 8.62 20.99 0.29
C LEU A 26 8.65 22.05 1.39
N LEU A 27 9.83 22.61 1.71
CA LEU A 27 9.96 23.70 2.68
C LEU A 27 9.42 25.04 2.14
N LEU A 28 9.61 25.30 0.85
CA LEU A 28 9.20 26.57 0.22
C LEU A 28 7.72 26.59 -0.14
N THR A 29 7.07 25.42 -0.28
CA THR A 29 5.64 25.36 -0.52
C THR A 29 4.85 25.60 0.77
N ASP A 30 3.90 26.52 0.72
CA ASP A 30 2.87 26.59 1.76
C ASP A 30 2.00 25.32 1.67
N LYS A 31 1.44 24.88 2.82
CA LYS A 31 0.51 23.73 2.91
C LYS A 31 -0.65 23.76 1.90
N ARG A 32 -0.84 24.89 1.22
CA ARG A 32 -1.91 25.14 0.21
C ARG A 32 -1.39 25.43 -1.19
N GLY A 33 -0.08 25.66 -1.36
CA GLY A 33 0.51 26.12 -2.61
C GLY A 33 1.34 25.05 -3.29
N PHE A 34 0.72 24.34 -4.20
CA PHE A 34 1.33 23.22 -4.92
C PHE A 34 2.33 23.64 -6.01
N PHE A 35 2.43 24.92 -6.36
CA PHE A 35 3.06 25.30 -7.62
C PHE A 35 4.25 26.27 -7.56
N SER A 36 4.64 26.81 -6.43
CA SER A 36 5.59 27.92 -6.44
C SER A 36 7.08 27.56 -6.37
N ALA A 37 7.44 26.34 -5.99
CA ALA A 37 8.84 25.93 -5.86
C ALA A 37 9.29 24.86 -6.86
N HIS A 38 8.37 24.39 -7.65
CA HIS A 38 8.53 23.20 -8.48
C HIS A 38 9.23 23.44 -9.82
N GLU A 39 9.51 24.69 -10.18
CA GLU A 39 10.27 25.00 -11.40
C GLU A 39 11.70 24.43 -11.40
N PHE A 40 12.18 23.97 -10.26
CA PHE A 40 13.55 23.50 -10.06
C PHE A 40 13.68 22.01 -9.67
N SER A 41 12.56 21.29 -9.47
CA SER A 41 12.60 19.86 -9.14
C SER A 41 12.40 19.03 -10.41
N SER A 42 13.36 18.16 -10.72
CA SER A 42 13.29 17.23 -11.84
C SER A 42 12.17 16.20 -11.67
N SER A 43 11.86 15.80 -10.43
CA SER A 43 10.75 14.91 -10.09
C SER A 43 9.41 15.50 -10.51
N ILE A 44 9.23 16.79 -10.29
CA ILE A 44 7.97 17.48 -10.60
C ILE A 44 7.84 17.77 -12.08
N ASN A 45 8.92 18.07 -12.77
CA ASN A 45 8.86 18.19 -14.22
C ASN A 45 8.42 16.87 -14.88
N LEU A 46 8.86 15.74 -14.33
CA LEU A 46 8.40 14.42 -14.77
C LEU A 46 6.91 14.22 -14.49
N ILE A 47 6.47 14.47 -13.25
CA ILE A 47 5.07 14.36 -12.82
C ILE A 47 4.18 15.32 -13.60
N MET A 48 4.61 16.55 -13.82
CA MET A 48 3.87 17.55 -14.62
C MET A 48 3.73 17.12 -16.08
N GLY A 49 4.78 16.56 -16.66
CA GLY A 49 4.73 16.04 -18.03
C GLY A 49 3.67 14.97 -18.18
N GLU A 50 3.60 14.04 -17.27
CA GLU A 50 2.61 12.96 -17.25
C GLU A 50 1.21 13.44 -16.93
N THR A 51 1.07 14.36 -15.97
CA THR A 51 -0.22 14.98 -15.65
C THR A 51 -0.81 15.69 -16.87
N ILE A 52 -0.01 16.45 -17.62
CA ILE A 52 -0.44 17.11 -18.85
C ILE A 52 -0.86 16.07 -19.89
N GLN A 53 -0.12 14.98 -20.00
CA GLN A 53 -0.45 13.89 -20.91
C GLN A 53 -1.75 13.19 -20.52
N ASP A 54 -1.98 12.93 -19.22
CA ASP A 54 -3.21 12.32 -18.71
C ASP A 54 -4.44 13.19 -18.95
N ILE A 55 -4.32 14.50 -18.74
CA ILE A 55 -5.39 15.46 -19.04
C ILE A 55 -5.64 15.53 -20.55
N ALA A 56 -4.59 15.62 -21.35
CA ALA A 56 -4.70 15.70 -22.80
C ALA A 56 -5.33 14.45 -23.42
N GLN A 57 -5.19 13.30 -22.78
CA GLN A 57 -5.79 12.02 -23.17
C GLN A 57 -7.16 11.76 -22.55
N GLY A 58 -7.70 12.71 -21.77
CA GLY A 58 -9.00 12.58 -21.12
C GLY A 58 -9.06 11.49 -20.04
N ARG A 59 -7.90 11.11 -19.48
CA ARG A 59 -7.82 10.08 -18.44
C ARG A 59 -8.18 10.55 -17.05
N THR A 60 -8.15 11.87 -16.81
CA THR A 60 -8.58 12.48 -15.54
C THR A 60 -9.25 13.82 -15.77
N ASP A 61 -10.22 14.15 -14.91
CA ASP A 61 -10.91 15.44 -14.92
C ASP A 61 -10.24 16.50 -14.03
N SER A 62 -9.26 16.11 -13.21
CA SER A 62 -8.56 17.01 -12.31
C SER A 62 -7.06 16.77 -12.25
N VAL A 63 -6.30 17.86 -12.22
CA VAL A 63 -4.84 17.86 -12.06
C VAL A 63 -4.41 17.15 -10.76
N ALA A 64 -5.14 17.42 -9.66
CA ALA A 64 -4.83 16.82 -8.35
C ALA A 64 -5.01 15.30 -8.34
N GLU A 65 -6.04 14.79 -9.01
CA GLU A 65 -6.31 13.37 -9.14
C GLU A 65 -5.27 12.67 -10.03
N SER A 66 -4.88 13.29 -11.13
CA SER A 66 -3.83 12.78 -11.99
C SER A 66 -2.49 12.71 -11.28
N ILE A 67 -2.12 13.78 -10.58
CA ILE A 67 -0.88 13.80 -9.77
C ILE A 67 -0.92 12.72 -8.71
N GLN A 68 -2.04 12.56 -8.00
CA GLN A 68 -2.18 11.53 -6.99
C GLN A 68 -2.09 10.12 -7.60
N ARG A 69 -2.69 9.88 -8.75
CA ARG A 69 -2.56 8.60 -9.47
C ARG A 69 -1.12 8.36 -9.94
N THR A 70 -0.48 9.37 -10.48
CA THR A 70 0.91 9.27 -10.95
C THR A 70 1.88 8.94 -9.81
N ILE A 71 1.67 9.52 -8.62
CA ILE A 71 2.51 9.28 -7.45
C ILE A 71 2.17 7.94 -6.77
N THR A 72 0.88 7.58 -6.68
CA THR A 72 0.43 6.42 -5.90
C THR A 72 0.27 5.14 -6.71
N ASN A 73 0.07 5.22 -8.02
CA ASN A 73 -0.32 4.10 -8.89
C ASN A 73 0.74 3.74 -9.94
N ARG A 74 2.03 3.72 -9.57
CA ARG A 74 3.11 3.22 -10.43
C ARG A 74 3.77 1.97 -9.81
N PRO A 75 3.13 0.81 -9.88
CA PRO A 75 3.68 -0.42 -9.31
C PRO A 75 5.02 -0.79 -9.92
N SER A 76 5.21 -0.60 -11.22
CA SER A 76 6.49 -0.89 -11.89
C SER A 76 7.64 -0.06 -11.33
N VAL A 77 7.42 1.22 -11.04
CA VAL A 77 8.41 2.08 -10.40
C VAL A 77 8.63 1.65 -8.94
N TRP A 78 7.57 1.31 -8.23
CA TRP A 78 7.65 0.80 -6.85
C TRP A 78 8.42 -0.52 -6.78
N ASP A 79 8.16 -1.49 -7.65
CA ASP A 79 8.86 -2.78 -7.65
C ASP A 79 10.36 -2.59 -7.91
N ARG A 80 10.70 -1.69 -8.82
CA ARG A 80 12.09 -1.31 -9.08
C ARG A 80 12.71 -0.56 -7.90
N ALA A 81 11.94 0.32 -7.25
CA ALA A 81 12.40 1.08 -6.09
C ALA A 81 12.64 0.18 -4.87
N LEU A 82 11.86 -0.88 -4.69
CA LEU A 82 12.01 -1.83 -3.61
C LEU A 82 13.29 -2.67 -3.73
N GLY A 83 13.66 -3.06 -4.95
CA GLY A 83 14.78 -3.96 -5.20
C GLY A 83 16.16 -3.29 -5.39
N ALA A 84 16.23 -1.95 -5.37
CA ALA A 84 17.48 -1.23 -5.65
C ALA A 84 17.85 -0.24 -4.55
N SER A 85 19.11 -0.26 -4.12
CA SER A 85 19.65 0.86 -3.34
C SER A 85 19.78 2.11 -4.23
N LEU A 86 19.60 3.29 -3.65
CA LEU A 86 19.74 4.54 -4.40
C LEU A 86 21.21 4.81 -4.83
N ALA A 87 22.15 4.33 -4.02
CA ALA A 87 23.58 4.46 -4.34
C ALA A 87 24.00 3.61 -5.54
N ALA A 88 23.31 2.49 -5.79
CA ALA A 88 23.60 1.57 -6.88
C ALA A 88 22.87 1.88 -8.20
N LEU A 89 22.11 2.98 -8.27
CA LEU A 89 21.45 3.38 -9.51
C LEU A 89 22.46 3.87 -10.54
N GLU A 90 22.44 3.27 -11.72
CA GLU A 90 23.29 3.61 -12.87
C GLU A 90 22.46 4.31 -13.96
N PRO A 91 22.35 5.66 -13.92
CA PRO A 91 21.51 6.40 -14.86
C PRO A 91 21.92 6.27 -16.32
N ASN A 92 23.18 5.90 -16.58
CA ASN A 92 23.67 5.73 -17.94
C ASN A 92 23.15 4.46 -18.63
N ASP A 93 22.82 3.42 -17.84
CA ASP A 93 22.34 2.14 -18.36
C ASP A 93 20.86 2.19 -18.71
N ASP A 94 20.03 2.78 -17.83
CA ASP A 94 18.61 3.03 -18.07
C ASP A 94 18.19 4.38 -17.45
N PRO A 95 18.38 5.49 -18.20
CA PRO A 95 18.13 6.84 -17.66
C PRO A 95 16.70 7.07 -17.19
N ARG A 96 15.70 6.58 -17.96
CA ARG A 96 14.28 6.80 -17.63
C ARG A 96 13.88 6.06 -16.35
N ARG A 97 14.30 4.79 -16.27
CA ARG A 97 14.03 3.96 -15.09
C ARG A 97 14.70 4.53 -13.84
N SER A 98 15.99 4.86 -13.93
CA SER A 98 16.73 5.43 -12.81
C SER A 98 16.14 6.74 -12.34
N LEU A 99 15.75 7.64 -13.26
CA LEU A 99 15.09 8.90 -12.92
C LEU A 99 13.72 8.70 -12.26
N SER A 100 12.91 7.75 -12.73
CA SER A 100 11.61 7.44 -12.12
C SER A 100 11.76 6.92 -10.68
N VAL A 101 12.73 6.02 -10.43
CA VAL A 101 13.03 5.51 -9.09
C VAL A 101 13.57 6.61 -8.18
N LEU A 102 14.50 7.44 -8.69
CA LEU A 102 15.03 8.59 -7.96
C LEU A 102 13.92 9.57 -7.57
N ALA A 103 13.06 9.93 -8.51
CA ALA A 103 11.95 10.84 -8.27
C ALA A 103 11.04 10.31 -7.16
N LEU A 104 10.60 9.06 -7.26
CA LEU A 104 9.70 8.44 -6.30
C LEU A 104 10.32 8.33 -4.90
N LYS A 105 11.51 7.73 -4.79
CA LYS A 105 12.18 7.54 -3.50
C LYS A 105 12.62 8.85 -2.87
N SER A 106 13.15 9.79 -3.65
CA SER A 106 13.65 11.06 -3.10
C SER A 106 12.53 11.92 -2.53
N GLU A 107 11.38 12.02 -3.21
CA GLU A 107 10.22 12.71 -2.67
C GLU A 107 9.73 12.05 -1.38
N ALA A 108 9.62 10.72 -1.38
CA ALA A 108 9.15 9.98 -0.22
C ALA A 108 10.10 10.13 0.99
N ILE A 109 11.42 10.04 0.78
CA ILE A 109 12.44 10.25 1.82
C ILE A 109 12.43 11.70 2.31
N ALA A 110 12.38 12.67 1.40
CA ALA A 110 12.29 14.09 1.75
C ALA A 110 11.07 14.37 2.64
N ARG A 111 9.92 13.76 2.33
CA ARG A 111 8.72 13.88 3.14
C ARG A 111 8.87 13.24 4.52
N VAL A 112 9.50 12.07 4.62
CA VAL A 112 9.83 11.44 5.91
C VAL A 112 10.73 12.34 6.75
N ILE A 113 11.76 12.93 6.14
CA ILE A 113 12.68 13.85 6.84
C ILE A 113 11.94 15.10 7.30
N LEU A 114 11.20 15.76 6.41
CA LEU A 114 10.48 16.99 6.74
C LEU A 114 9.43 16.77 7.85
N ASP A 115 8.62 15.74 7.74
CA ASP A 115 7.56 15.48 8.71
C ASP A 115 8.12 14.92 10.03
N GLY A 116 9.21 14.14 9.98
CA GLY A 116 9.86 13.60 11.17
C GLY A 116 10.69 14.59 11.97
N LEU A 117 11.32 15.57 11.31
CA LEU A 117 12.10 16.61 11.96
C LEU A 117 11.29 17.89 12.24
N GLY A 118 10.28 18.14 11.40
CA GLY A 118 9.58 19.41 11.34
C GLY A 118 10.34 20.48 10.53
N ARG A 119 9.60 21.53 10.13
CA ARG A 119 10.11 22.59 9.22
C ARG A 119 11.32 23.34 9.75
N GLU A 120 11.35 23.63 11.07
CA GLU A 120 12.41 24.40 11.69
C GLU A 120 13.75 23.67 11.63
N LYS A 121 13.81 22.41 12.09
CA LYS A 121 15.05 21.61 12.06
C LYS A 121 15.47 21.30 10.63
N THR A 122 14.54 20.99 9.74
CA THR A 122 14.85 20.77 8.32
C THR A 122 15.43 22.02 7.68
N GLY A 123 14.85 23.19 7.95
CA GLY A 123 15.37 24.47 7.48
C GLY A 123 16.76 24.79 8.04
N ALA A 124 17.02 24.50 9.31
CA ALA A 124 18.34 24.68 9.93
C ALA A 124 19.40 23.78 9.27
N LEU A 125 19.08 22.50 9.04
CA LEU A 125 19.96 21.55 8.34
C LEU A 125 20.34 22.05 6.95
N LEU A 126 19.35 22.41 6.13
CA LEU A 126 19.59 22.90 4.76
C LEU A 126 20.38 24.20 4.75
N SER A 127 20.07 25.12 5.66
CA SER A 127 20.79 26.39 5.79
C SER A 127 22.25 26.20 6.21
N ALA A 128 22.50 25.29 7.15
CA ALA A 128 23.86 24.98 7.60
C ALA A 128 24.69 24.37 6.45
N LEU A 129 24.11 23.42 5.71
CA LEU A 129 24.76 22.79 4.55
C LEU A 129 25.11 23.83 3.47
N VAL A 130 24.18 24.71 3.11
CA VAL A 130 24.41 25.78 2.12
C VAL A 130 25.46 26.77 2.61
N ASN A 131 25.40 27.17 3.88
CA ASN A 131 26.36 28.13 4.42
C ASN A 131 27.80 27.58 4.44
N GLN A 132 27.96 26.28 4.76
CA GLN A 132 29.27 25.66 4.84
C GLN A 132 29.84 25.31 3.49
N TYR A 133 28.99 24.90 2.51
CA TYR A 133 29.41 24.37 1.21
C TYR A 133 28.97 25.21 -0.01
N ARG A 134 28.61 26.46 0.18
CA ARG A 134 28.26 27.37 -0.93
C ARG A 134 29.39 27.43 -1.96
N GLY A 135 29.07 27.14 -3.22
CA GLY A 135 30.03 27.09 -4.32
C GLY A 135 31.04 25.94 -4.24
N ARG A 136 30.75 24.93 -3.43
CA ARG A 136 31.61 23.75 -3.24
C ARG A 136 30.78 22.47 -3.26
N HIS A 137 31.48 21.34 -3.35
CA HIS A 137 30.89 20.03 -3.20
C HIS A 137 31.03 19.52 -1.76
N PHE A 138 30.16 18.60 -1.37
CA PHE A 138 30.17 17.88 -0.10
C PHE A 138 29.91 16.39 -0.33
N HIS A 139 30.27 15.54 0.63
CA HIS A 139 30.01 14.11 0.62
C HIS A 139 28.85 13.73 1.55
N ALA A 140 28.32 12.51 1.42
CA ALA A 140 27.29 12.01 2.31
C ALA A 140 27.68 12.14 3.79
N ALA A 141 28.93 11.83 4.15
CA ALA A 141 29.44 11.97 5.50
C ALA A 141 29.34 13.40 6.05
N ASP A 142 29.55 14.41 5.21
CA ASP A 142 29.44 15.81 5.59
C ASP A 142 27.98 16.19 5.93
N LEU A 143 27.00 15.64 5.18
CA LEU A 143 25.58 15.83 5.46
C LEU A 143 25.22 15.24 6.82
N TYR A 144 25.67 14.03 7.13
CA TYR A 144 25.42 13.41 8.44
C TYR A 144 26.13 14.14 9.58
N GLN A 145 27.37 14.63 9.35
CA GLN A 145 28.09 15.42 10.35
C GLN A 145 27.36 16.74 10.66
N ILE A 146 26.91 17.47 9.63
CA ILE A 146 26.13 18.70 9.83
C ILE A 146 24.82 18.41 10.57
N ALA A 147 24.14 17.31 10.23
CA ALA A 147 22.95 16.90 10.95
C ALA A 147 23.25 16.68 12.43
N ALA A 148 24.31 15.95 12.77
CA ALA A 148 24.74 15.69 14.14
C ALA A 148 25.12 16.98 14.90
N ASP A 149 25.81 17.92 14.25
CA ASP A 149 26.18 19.22 14.82
C ASP A 149 24.96 20.10 15.19
N HIS A 150 23.79 19.76 14.62
CA HIS A 150 22.51 20.42 14.87
C HIS A 150 21.53 19.57 15.70
N ASP A 151 21.99 18.54 16.39
CA ASP A 151 21.16 17.59 17.17
C ASP A 151 20.05 16.94 16.32
N ILE A 152 20.40 16.60 15.07
CA ILE A 152 19.52 15.92 14.11
C ILE A 152 20.05 14.52 13.86
N GLU A 153 19.26 13.51 14.23
CA GLU A 153 19.54 12.11 13.97
C GLU A 153 18.74 11.66 12.72
N LEU A 154 19.41 11.51 11.59
CA LEU A 154 18.78 11.07 10.32
C LEU A 154 18.59 9.56 10.29
N GLU A 155 19.59 8.77 10.71
CA GLU A 155 19.55 7.32 10.65
C GLU A 155 18.37 6.67 11.40
N PRO A 156 18.02 7.08 12.64
CA PRO A 156 16.82 6.59 13.31
C PRO A 156 15.50 6.95 12.61
N LEU A 157 15.52 7.91 11.68
CA LEU A 157 14.35 8.37 10.93
C LEU A 157 14.18 7.64 9.60
N VAL A 158 15.26 7.52 8.83
CA VAL A 158 15.24 7.02 7.45
C VAL A 158 16.12 5.78 7.21
N GLY A 159 16.82 5.29 8.25
CA GLY A 159 17.79 4.20 8.11
C GLY A 159 18.95 4.57 7.17
N ASP A 160 19.61 3.58 6.61
CA ASP A 160 20.59 3.76 5.52
C ASP A 160 19.87 3.83 4.17
N TRP A 161 19.16 4.93 3.94
CA TRP A 161 18.32 5.15 2.76
C TRP A 161 19.11 5.18 1.43
N LEU A 162 20.41 5.32 1.48
CA LEU A 162 21.27 5.31 0.29
C LEU A 162 21.60 3.88 -0.16
N HIS A 163 22.01 3.01 0.77
CA HIS A 163 22.54 1.68 0.45
C HIS A 163 21.51 0.58 0.71
N ASP A 164 20.60 0.78 1.66
CA ASP A 164 19.58 -0.22 2.00
C ASP A 164 18.41 -0.17 1.00
N SER A 165 18.02 -1.33 0.52
CA SER A 165 16.80 -1.51 -0.28
C SER A 165 15.58 -1.86 0.59
N SER A 166 15.79 -2.25 1.85
CA SER A 166 14.71 -2.59 2.77
C SER A 166 13.85 -1.38 3.14
N LEU A 167 12.57 -1.61 3.32
CA LEU A 167 11.59 -0.62 3.73
C LEU A 167 10.87 -1.07 4.99
N PRO A 168 10.36 -0.14 5.82
CA PRO A 168 9.47 -0.48 6.91
C PRO A 168 8.18 -1.11 6.39
N GLY A 169 7.55 -1.96 7.20
CA GLY A 169 6.26 -2.54 6.91
C GLY A 169 5.36 -2.52 8.14
N PHE A 170 4.16 -1.93 8.01
CA PHE A 170 3.30 -1.66 9.14
C PHE A 170 2.11 -2.61 9.20
N LEU A 171 2.02 -3.32 10.33
CA LEU A 171 0.88 -4.13 10.72
C LEU A 171 0.06 -3.38 11.77
N VAL A 172 -1.26 -3.47 11.71
CA VAL A 172 -2.15 -2.73 12.58
C VAL A 172 -3.06 -3.71 13.35
N SER A 173 -3.26 -3.45 14.63
CA SER A 173 -4.24 -4.20 15.43
C SER A 173 -5.68 -3.83 15.07
N SER A 174 -6.64 -4.58 15.59
CA SER A 174 -8.03 -4.10 15.66
C SER A 174 -8.09 -2.75 16.39
N VAL A 175 -8.98 -1.87 15.91
CA VAL A 175 -9.22 -0.56 16.51
C VAL A 175 -10.17 -0.75 17.71
N GLU A 176 -9.82 -0.16 18.83
CA GLU A 176 -10.69 -0.05 20.01
C GLU A 176 -11.19 1.38 20.12
N SER A 177 -12.48 1.58 20.33
CA SER A 177 -13.05 2.90 20.50
C SER A 177 -14.07 2.89 21.63
N VAL A 178 -13.89 3.80 22.60
CA VAL A 178 -14.69 3.87 23.82
C VAL A 178 -15.09 5.31 24.14
N ARG A 179 -16.22 5.48 24.83
CA ARG A 179 -16.60 6.75 25.45
C ARG A 179 -15.98 6.86 26.83
N LEU A 180 -15.30 7.97 27.09
CA LEU A 180 -14.78 8.31 28.41
C LEU A 180 -15.81 9.13 29.20
N THR A 181 -15.55 9.30 30.50
CA THR A 181 -16.22 10.31 31.31
C THR A 181 -16.02 11.69 30.71
N ASP A 182 -17.05 12.53 30.76
CA ASP A 182 -17.00 13.88 30.23
C ASP A 182 -15.88 14.67 30.92
N ASP A 183 -15.36 15.69 30.28
CA ASP A 183 -14.31 16.56 30.85
C ASP A 183 -14.88 17.44 32.00
N SER A 184 -14.04 18.25 32.61
CA SER A 184 -14.41 19.17 33.69
C SER A 184 -15.42 20.25 33.25
N GLN A 185 -15.61 20.42 31.94
CA GLN A 185 -16.55 21.38 31.36
C GLN A 185 -17.83 20.70 30.88
N GLY A 186 -17.96 19.36 31.05
CA GLY A 186 -19.10 18.56 30.63
C GLY A 186 -19.08 18.18 29.14
N ASN A 187 -17.95 18.34 28.43
CA ASN A 187 -17.86 17.93 27.04
C ASN A 187 -17.63 16.42 26.94
N PRO A 188 -18.28 15.73 25.98
CA PRO A 188 -18.06 14.32 25.74
C PRO A 188 -16.63 14.07 25.24
N ARG A 189 -16.04 12.94 25.66
CA ARG A 189 -14.73 12.50 25.21
C ARG A 189 -14.78 11.08 24.67
N TYR A 190 -14.16 10.86 23.53
CA TYR A 190 -14.03 9.56 22.91
C TYR A 190 -12.56 9.24 22.72
N GLN A 191 -12.17 8.03 23.09
CA GLN A 191 -10.80 7.52 22.94
C GLN A 191 -10.82 6.41 21.92
N THR A 192 -10.02 6.56 20.87
CA THR A 192 -9.72 5.48 19.94
C THR A 192 -8.27 5.05 20.14
N ARG A 193 -8.04 3.74 20.25
CA ARG A 193 -6.71 3.14 20.43
C ARG A 193 -6.48 2.01 19.44
N LEU A 194 -5.24 1.86 19.03
CA LEU A 194 -4.76 0.76 18.20
C LEU A 194 -3.25 0.60 18.38
N HIS A 195 -2.72 -0.54 17.95
CA HIS A 195 -1.29 -0.76 17.91
C HIS A 195 -0.81 -0.80 16.47
N VAL A 196 0.38 -0.24 16.24
CA VAL A 196 1.10 -0.34 14.98
C VAL A 196 2.41 -1.06 15.25
N ARG A 197 2.72 -2.06 14.44
CA ARG A 197 3.96 -2.79 14.50
C ARG A 197 4.71 -2.66 13.18
N ASN A 198 5.97 -2.30 13.27
CA ASN A 198 6.93 -2.44 12.19
C ASN A 198 7.68 -3.75 12.40
N ASP A 199 7.48 -4.70 11.49
CA ASP A 199 8.07 -6.06 11.59
C ASP A 199 9.36 -6.18 10.77
N GLU A 200 9.80 -5.07 10.18
CA GLU A 200 10.97 -4.99 9.32
C GLU A 200 12.17 -4.34 10.04
N SER A 201 13.37 -4.50 9.46
CA SER A 201 14.63 -4.01 10.02
C SER A 201 14.85 -2.51 9.87
N THR A 202 14.09 -1.84 9.01
CA THR A 202 14.21 -0.40 8.74
C THR A 202 13.15 0.37 9.53
N PRO A 203 13.51 1.45 10.25
CA PRO A 203 12.52 2.29 10.93
C PRO A 203 11.66 3.05 9.93
N GLY A 204 10.48 3.52 10.37
CA GLY A 204 9.61 4.30 9.51
C GLY A 204 8.66 5.20 10.25
N LEU A 205 7.92 5.99 9.48
CA LEU A 205 6.88 6.90 9.95
C LEU A 205 5.50 6.43 9.50
N VAL A 206 4.53 6.71 10.34
CA VAL A 206 3.11 6.61 10.02
C VAL A 206 2.37 7.86 10.48
N ARG A 207 1.25 8.15 9.85
CA ARG A 207 0.31 9.20 10.27
C ARG A 207 -1.10 8.65 10.18
N PHE A 208 -1.98 9.07 11.08
CA PHE A 208 -3.38 8.70 11.00
C PHE A 208 -4.20 9.91 10.55
N SER A 209 -4.98 9.74 9.49
CA SER A 209 -6.01 10.67 9.08
C SER A 209 -7.37 10.14 9.52
N PHE A 210 -8.20 10.97 10.12
CA PHE A 210 -9.47 10.53 10.67
C PHE A 210 -10.56 11.58 10.52
N GLN A 211 -11.80 11.09 10.41
CA GLN A 211 -12.98 11.91 10.32
C GLN A 211 -13.79 11.81 11.62
N TRP A 212 -14.16 12.95 12.15
CA TRP A 212 -15.03 13.06 13.31
C TRP A 212 -16.07 14.16 13.14
N GLY A 213 -16.99 14.34 14.10
CA GLY A 213 -18.00 15.37 14.06
C GLY A 213 -19.40 14.82 13.78
N SER A 214 -20.38 15.69 13.57
CA SER A 214 -21.77 15.31 13.30
C SER A 214 -22.00 15.02 11.81
N LYS A 215 -23.11 14.33 11.49
CA LYS A 215 -23.52 14.09 10.08
C LYS A 215 -23.61 15.38 9.23
N LYS A 216 -23.89 16.53 9.88
CA LYS A 216 -23.99 17.83 9.20
C LYS A 216 -22.66 18.58 9.11
N LYS A 217 -21.72 18.31 10.01
CA LYS A 217 -20.40 18.96 10.04
C LYS A 217 -19.34 17.90 10.33
N ARG A 218 -18.80 17.34 9.26
CA ARG A 218 -17.67 16.41 9.32
C ARG A 218 -16.37 17.22 9.30
N ILE A 219 -15.44 16.80 10.14
CA ILE A 219 -14.12 17.41 10.28
C ILE A 219 -13.10 16.33 9.97
N TRP A 220 -12.20 16.61 9.06
CA TRP A 220 -11.02 15.81 8.81
C TRP A 220 -9.85 16.37 9.62
N ASP A 221 -9.14 15.49 10.27
CA ASP A 221 -8.00 15.80 11.10
C ASP A 221 -6.93 14.70 10.95
N ALA A 222 -5.74 14.94 11.50
CA ALA A 222 -4.67 13.96 11.44
C ALA A 222 -3.80 14.03 12.69
N THR A 223 -3.17 12.89 13.05
CA THR A 223 -2.14 12.89 14.11
C THR A 223 -0.88 13.61 13.65
N GLU A 224 -0.03 13.99 14.57
CA GLU A 224 1.37 14.25 14.23
C GLU A 224 2.00 12.95 13.68
N PRO A 225 3.10 13.06 12.89
CA PRO A 225 3.84 11.89 12.43
C PRO A 225 4.35 11.05 13.60
N ILE A 226 4.18 9.74 13.52
CA ILE A 226 4.53 8.79 14.58
C ILE A 226 5.68 7.92 14.08
N ARG A 227 6.80 7.95 14.77
CA ARG A 227 7.93 7.06 14.49
C ARG A 227 7.63 5.66 15.01
N VAL A 228 7.83 4.65 14.17
CA VAL A 228 7.76 3.24 14.53
C VAL A 228 9.14 2.64 14.29
N PRO A 229 9.93 2.39 15.35
CA PRO A 229 11.27 1.82 15.20
C PRO A 229 11.24 0.43 14.55
N ALA A 230 12.38 -0.01 14.04
CA ALA A 230 12.55 -1.36 13.49
C ALA A 230 12.16 -2.43 14.51
N ASN A 231 11.52 -3.50 14.06
CA ASN A 231 11.13 -4.67 14.86
C ASN A 231 10.34 -4.34 16.14
N SER A 232 9.64 -3.21 16.19
CA SER A 232 8.97 -2.73 17.39
C SER A 232 7.51 -2.37 17.14
N SER A 233 6.79 -2.11 18.24
CA SER A 233 5.39 -1.72 18.23
C SER A 233 5.17 -0.44 19.03
N VAL A 234 4.16 0.32 18.63
CA VAL A 234 3.66 1.49 19.36
C VAL A 234 2.15 1.36 19.56
N GLU A 235 1.66 1.85 20.70
CA GLU A 235 0.23 2.07 20.92
C GLU A 235 -0.07 3.52 20.52
N VAL A 236 -1.09 3.71 19.71
CA VAL A 236 -1.54 5.03 19.24
C VAL A 236 -2.88 5.35 19.84
N GLY A 237 -3.02 6.56 20.35
CA GLY A 237 -4.25 7.10 20.91
C GLY A 237 -4.71 8.37 20.20
N ILE A 238 -6.00 8.41 19.88
CA ILE A 238 -6.69 9.55 19.28
C ILE A 238 -7.86 9.92 20.19
N SER A 239 -7.94 11.19 20.59
CA SER A 239 -9.03 11.69 21.42
C SER A 239 -9.84 12.73 20.66
N THR A 240 -11.19 12.57 20.67
CA THR A 240 -12.11 13.44 19.94
C THR A 240 -13.38 13.71 20.76
N LEU A 241 -14.15 14.72 20.33
CA LEU A 241 -15.42 15.07 20.98
C LEU A 241 -16.62 14.23 20.51
N THR A 242 -16.45 13.49 19.42
CA THR A 242 -17.47 12.55 18.88
C THR A 242 -16.76 11.28 18.42
N PRO A 243 -17.48 10.14 18.29
CA PRO A 243 -16.87 8.95 17.70
C PRO A 243 -16.27 9.22 16.33
N LEU A 244 -15.21 8.50 15.98
CA LEU A 244 -14.64 8.56 14.63
C LEU A 244 -15.63 7.97 13.63
N GLY A 245 -15.75 8.63 12.47
CA GLY A 245 -16.49 8.12 11.32
C GLY A 245 -15.61 7.26 10.41
N GLU A 246 -14.40 7.73 10.17
CA GLU A 246 -13.40 7.07 9.35
C GLU A 246 -12.01 7.20 9.98
N LEU A 247 -11.16 6.21 9.74
CA LEU A 247 -9.78 6.18 10.20
C LEU A 247 -8.91 5.53 9.14
N TRP A 248 -7.83 6.20 8.77
CA TRP A 248 -6.87 5.76 7.77
C TRP A 248 -5.46 5.81 8.33
N LEU A 249 -4.71 4.73 8.20
CA LEU A 249 -3.27 4.74 8.34
C LEU A 249 -2.67 5.27 7.03
N LYS A 250 -1.88 6.31 7.12
CA LYS A 250 -1.06 6.85 6.04
C LYS A 250 0.38 6.44 6.27
N PRO A 251 0.85 5.36 5.62
CA PRO A 251 2.25 4.98 5.67
C PRO A 251 3.04 5.95 4.81
N TYR A 252 4.20 6.33 5.27
CA TYR A 252 5.16 7.01 4.40
C TYR A 252 5.81 5.99 3.47
N LEU A 253 7.07 6.20 3.08
CA LEU A 253 7.81 5.21 2.29
C LEU A 253 7.86 3.87 3.04
N SER A 254 7.10 2.89 2.56
CA SER A 254 6.91 1.60 3.23
C SER A 254 6.44 0.50 2.28
N LEU A 255 6.49 -0.75 2.74
CA LEU A 255 5.95 -1.90 2.04
C LEU A 255 4.42 -1.86 1.88
N ASN A 256 3.72 -1.05 2.67
CA ASN A 256 2.27 -0.89 2.53
C ASN A 256 1.87 -0.16 1.24
N ARG A 257 2.72 0.73 0.73
CA ARG A 257 2.57 1.55 -0.49
C ARG A 257 1.35 2.47 -0.50
N HIS A 258 0.22 2.05 0.04
CA HIS A 258 -1.06 2.76 -0.01
C HIS A 258 -1.61 3.05 1.39
N ASP A 259 -2.54 4.01 1.46
CA ASP A 259 -3.30 4.27 2.67
C ASP A 259 -4.12 3.02 3.04
N VAL A 260 -4.11 2.68 4.33
CA VAL A 260 -4.84 1.52 4.87
C VAL A 260 -6.06 2.02 5.63
N LYS A 261 -7.26 1.69 5.15
CA LYS A 261 -8.50 2.00 5.84
C LYS A 261 -8.69 1.08 7.02
N LEU A 262 -8.99 1.65 8.17
CA LEU A 262 -9.19 0.91 9.41
C LEU A 262 -10.65 0.90 9.81
N ARG A 263 -11.16 -0.29 10.16
CA ARG A 263 -12.53 -0.44 10.61
C ARG A 263 -12.70 0.09 12.02
N VAL A 264 -13.39 1.21 12.17
CA VAL A 264 -13.72 1.78 13.48
C VAL A 264 -14.97 1.09 14.05
N PRO A 265 -14.90 0.50 15.26
CA PRO A 265 -16.06 -0.12 15.88
C PRO A 265 -17.08 0.95 16.32
N LYS A 266 -18.35 0.56 16.37
CA LYS A 266 -19.39 1.40 16.96
C LYS A 266 -19.15 1.53 18.46
N VAL A 267 -19.22 2.77 18.95
CA VAL A 267 -19.07 3.06 20.39
C VAL A 267 -20.42 2.97 21.09
N ASP A 268 -20.45 2.24 22.21
CA ASP A 268 -21.57 2.31 23.13
C ASP A 268 -21.56 3.68 23.84
N SER A 269 -22.53 4.51 23.52
CA SER A 269 -22.65 5.87 24.06
C SER A 269 -23.10 5.93 25.53
N GLU A 270 -23.61 4.84 26.07
CA GLU A 270 -24.10 4.77 27.48
C GLU A 270 -22.97 4.34 28.41
N ALA A 271 -22.09 3.46 27.97
CA ALA A 271 -20.93 3.03 28.73
C ALA A 271 -19.88 4.14 28.82
N ARG A 272 -19.55 4.60 30.01
CA ARG A 272 -18.51 5.60 30.27
C ARG A 272 -17.36 4.98 31.04
N LEU A 273 -16.17 5.02 30.47
CA LEU A 273 -14.98 4.50 31.12
C LEU A 273 -14.16 5.64 31.74
N ASN A 274 -13.65 5.38 32.95
CA ASN A 274 -12.71 6.30 33.59
C ASN A 274 -11.29 5.75 33.42
N THR A 275 -10.70 5.94 32.23
CA THR A 275 -9.36 5.52 31.90
C THR A 275 -8.52 6.72 31.49
N GLU A 276 -7.21 6.59 31.61
CA GLU A 276 -6.26 7.59 31.15
C GLU A 276 -6.42 7.86 29.64
N ILE A 277 -6.37 9.14 29.27
CA ILE A 277 -6.41 9.57 27.86
C ILE A 277 -5.02 9.42 27.29
N LEU A 278 -4.94 8.70 26.18
CA LEU A 278 -3.73 8.64 25.36
C LEU A 278 -3.94 9.51 24.11
N VAL A 279 -3.07 10.49 23.92
CA VAL A 279 -2.97 11.28 22.69
C VAL A 279 -1.56 11.15 22.15
N GLY A 280 -1.43 10.77 20.88
CA GLY A 280 -0.13 10.47 20.27
C GLY A 280 0.23 9.00 20.39
N ALA A 281 1.51 8.71 20.59
CA ALA A 281 1.99 7.32 20.61
C ALA A 281 2.90 7.04 21.80
N ARG A 282 2.93 5.77 22.24
CA ARG A 282 3.87 5.25 23.24
C ARG A 282 4.38 3.85 22.85
N PRO A 283 5.54 3.41 23.36
CA PRO A 283 6.02 2.03 23.13
C PRO A 283 4.99 0.98 23.56
N SER A 284 4.95 -0.14 22.84
CA SER A 284 4.05 -1.25 23.09
C SER A 284 4.74 -2.58 22.81
N ASP A 285 4.34 -3.63 23.55
CA ASP A 285 4.77 -5.01 23.34
C ASP A 285 3.81 -5.81 22.45
N TRP A 286 2.82 -5.15 21.86
CA TRP A 286 1.85 -5.82 21.01
C TRP A 286 2.53 -6.52 19.83
N LYS A 287 2.07 -7.73 19.55
CA LYS A 287 2.45 -8.52 18.38
C LYS A 287 1.20 -9.12 17.74
N PRO A 288 1.15 -9.21 16.42
CA PRO A 288 0.09 -9.96 15.76
C PRO A 288 0.00 -11.37 16.33
N ARG A 289 -1.23 -11.86 16.50
CA ARG A 289 -1.44 -13.22 16.97
C ARG A 289 -0.92 -14.21 15.93
N LYS A 290 0.02 -15.04 16.30
CA LYS A 290 0.43 -16.17 15.48
C LYS A 290 -0.67 -17.21 15.48
N THR A 291 -1.10 -17.64 14.32
CA THR A 291 -2.04 -18.76 14.12
C THR A 291 -1.29 -19.93 13.52
N ALA A 292 -1.86 -21.12 13.63
CA ALA A 292 -1.38 -22.29 12.89
C ALA A 292 -1.90 -22.31 11.44
N ASP A 293 -2.61 -21.28 11.04
CA ASP A 293 -3.13 -21.14 9.69
C ASP A 293 -1.97 -20.91 8.71
N ILE A 294 -2.01 -21.59 7.58
CA ILE A 294 -1.12 -21.34 6.43
C ILE A 294 -1.94 -20.53 5.44
N VAL A 295 -1.49 -19.33 5.13
CA VAL A 295 -2.14 -18.45 4.16
C VAL A 295 -1.22 -18.31 2.96
N VAL A 296 -1.79 -18.36 1.76
CA VAL A 296 -1.11 -18.00 0.51
C VAL A 296 -1.91 -16.87 -0.13
N ASP A 297 -1.24 -15.76 -0.32
CA ASP A 297 -1.74 -14.51 -0.87
C ASP A 297 -1.29 -14.34 -2.33
N ASP A 298 -1.94 -13.47 -3.08
CA ASP A 298 -1.58 -13.18 -4.48
C ASP A 298 -0.19 -12.53 -4.64
N LEU A 299 0.41 -12.08 -3.53
CA LEU A 299 1.78 -11.54 -3.48
C LEU A 299 2.82 -12.55 -2.98
N ASP A 300 2.40 -13.72 -2.50
CA ASP A 300 3.32 -14.73 -1.98
C ASP A 300 3.99 -15.53 -3.10
N SER A 301 5.18 -16.06 -2.83
CA SER A 301 5.92 -16.92 -3.77
C SER A 301 5.17 -18.21 -4.16
N GLY A 302 4.19 -18.62 -3.35
CA GLY A 302 3.29 -19.73 -3.64
C GLY A 302 2.18 -19.40 -4.64
N PHE A 303 2.00 -18.14 -5.01
CA PHE A 303 1.03 -17.75 -6.02
C PHE A 303 1.65 -17.69 -7.41
N SER A 304 0.94 -18.20 -8.40
CA SER A 304 1.36 -18.15 -9.80
C SER A 304 0.13 -18.13 -10.74
N VAL A 305 0.35 -17.65 -11.95
CA VAL A 305 -0.68 -17.69 -13.01
C VAL A 305 -0.13 -18.37 -14.26
N ARG A 306 -1.02 -19.03 -15.01
CA ARG A 306 -0.70 -19.61 -16.31
C ARG A 306 -1.82 -19.37 -17.32
N SER A 307 -1.45 -19.29 -18.60
CA SER A 307 -2.38 -19.25 -19.72
C SER A 307 -2.08 -20.42 -20.64
N GLU A 308 -3.13 -21.11 -21.11
CA GLU A 308 -3.03 -22.19 -22.10
C GLU A 308 -3.15 -21.66 -23.54
N ARG A 309 -3.31 -20.36 -23.73
CA ARG A 309 -3.33 -19.75 -25.06
C ARG A 309 -1.95 -19.87 -25.70
N GLU A 310 -1.86 -20.68 -26.75
CA GLU A 310 -0.61 -20.82 -27.51
C GLU A 310 -0.22 -19.46 -28.14
N GLY A 311 0.97 -18.99 -27.83
CA GLY A 311 1.68 -17.94 -28.59
C GLY A 311 1.64 -16.52 -28.07
N GLU A 312 0.92 -16.22 -27.00
CA GLU A 312 1.01 -14.90 -26.37
C GLU A 312 1.81 -14.99 -25.08
N ALA A 313 3.14 -14.82 -25.20
CA ALA A 313 3.82 -14.13 -24.08
C ALA A 313 2.98 -12.89 -23.78
N ILE A 314 2.70 -12.62 -22.50
CA ILE A 314 1.85 -11.49 -22.05
C ILE A 314 2.55 -10.19 -22.53
N SER A 315 2.40 -9.88 -23.80
CA SER A 315 2.70 -8.62 -24.44
C SER A 315 1.36 -7.96 -24.71
N ILE A 316 0.83 -7.26 -23.70
CA ILE A 316 -0.25 -6.32 -23.96
C ILE A 316 0.38 -5.19 -24.76
N GLU A 317 0.42 -5.36 -26.09
CA GLU A 317 0.61 -4.25 -27.00
C GLU A 317 -0.60 -3.33 -26.86
N ILE A 318 -0.54 -2.41 -25.87
CA ILE A 318 -1.40 -1.24 -25.89
C ILE A 318 -0.85 -0.32 -26.96
N SER A 319 -1.23 -0.61 -28.22
CA SER A 319 -0.94 0.22 -29.37
C SER A 319 -1.84 1.46 -29.32
N ILE A 320 -1.55 2.37 -28.41
CA ILE A 320 -2.02 3.74 -28.51
C ILE A 320 -0.81 4.53 -29.01
N GLY A 321 -0.89 5.01 -30.24
CA GLY A 321 0.18 5.68 -30.99
C GLY A 321 0.80 6.90 -30.29
N SER A 322 1.57 6.65 -29.26
CA SER A 322 2.48 7.60 -28.62
C SER A 322 3.89 7.24 -29.03
N PRO A 323 4.72 8.20 -29.46
CA PRO A 323 6.14 7.96 -29.76
C PRO A 323 6.97 7.57 -28.53
N PHE A 324 6.34 7.33 -27.39
CA PHE A 324 6.92 6.89 -26.12
C PHE A 324 6.43 5.48 -25.71
N SER A 325 5.82 4.70 -26.61
CA SER A 325 5.10 3.46 -26.33
C SER A 325 5.96 2.17 -26.33
N ASP A 326 7.25 2.26 -26.12
CA ASP A 326 8.08 1.07 -25.81
C ASP A 326 8.04 0.70 -24.32
N GLU A 327 7.10 1.26 -23.55
CA GLU A 327 6.92 0.89 -22.16
C GLU A 327 6.16 -0.44 -22.08
N VAL A 328 6.87 -1.47 -21.64
CA VAL A 328 6.29 -2.71 -21.09
C VAL A 328 5.13 -2.33 -20.17
N ALA A 329 3.97 -2.96 -20.31
CA ALA A 329 2.82 -2.77 -19.43
C ALA A 329 3.28 -2.71 -17.97
N ASP A 330 2.74 -1.77 -17.20
CA ASP A 330 3.08 -1.65 -15.78
C ASP A 330 2.86 -3.00 -15.09
N MET A 331 3.95 -3.61 -14.60
CA MET A 331 3.92 -4.90 -13.94
C MET A 331 3.99 -4.71 -12.44
N ASP A 332 3.19 -5.45 -11.71
CA ASP A 332 3.19 -5.49 -10.25
C ASP A 332 3.48 -6.91 -9.76
N GLN A 333 4.72 -7.13 -9.33
CA GLN A 333 5.21 -8.44 -8.87
C GLN A 333 4.82 -9.60 -9.81
N GLY A 334 5.13 -9.44 -11.10
CA GLY A 334 4.93 -10.47 -12.11
C GLY A 334 3.56 -10.48 -12.79
N LEU A 335 2.61 -9.64 -12.39
CA LEU A 335 1.32 -9.47 -13.05
C LEU A 335 1.17 -8.06 -13.63
N PRO A 336 0.45 -7.90 -14.77
CA PRO A 336 0.03 -6.58 -15.22
C PRO A 336 -0.85 -5.89 -14.18
N GLU A 337 -0.67 -4.59 -14.02
CA GLU A 337 -1.57 -3.79 -13.19
C GLU A 337 -2.92 -3.63 -13.88
N TYR A 338 -3.99 -3.95 -13.14
CA TYR A 338 -5.34 -3.69 -13.61
C TYR A 338 -5.75 -2.23 -13.39
N LYS A 339 -6.16 -1.58 -14.47
CA LYS A 339 -6.74 -0.24 -14.43
C LYS A 339 -8.15 -0.29 -15.00
N SER A 340 -9.15 0.02 -14.19
CA SER A 340 -10.57 -0.05 -14.58
C SER A 340 -10.93 0.77 -15.82
N ILE A 341 -10.13 1.81 -16.13
CA ILE A 341 -10.29 2.63 -17.35
C ILE A 341 -10.03 1.87 -18.66
N TYR A 342 -9.33 0.74 -18.59
CA TYR A 342 -9.04 -0.09 -19.77
C TYR A 342 -10.10 -1.17 -20.03
N GLY A 343 -11.18 -1.21 -19.22
CA GLY A 343 -12.24 -2.20 -19.37
C GLY A 343 -11.96 -3.48 -18.59
N THR A 344 -12.22 -4.65 -19.22
CA THR A 344 -12.05 -5.96 -18.60
C THR A 344 -10.62 -6.47 -18.70
N ALA A 345 -10.15 -7.21 -17.69
CA ALA A 345 -8.83 -7.85 -17.70
C ALA A 345 -8.90 -9.13 -18.54
N GLU A 346 -8.34 -9.12 -19.75
CA GLU A 346 -8.29 -10.30 -20.63
C GLU A 346 -7.29 -11.37 -20.14
N ALA A 347 -6.27 -10.95 -19.41
CA ALA A 347 -5.32 -11.81 -18.73
C ALA A 347 -5.32 -11.49 -17.22
N TRP A 348 -4.83 -12.45 -16.40
CA TRP A 348 -4.65 -12.22 -14.99
C TRP A 348 -3.87 -10.93 -14.75
N SER A 349 -4.48 -10.03 -13.99
CA SER A 349 -3.93 -8.70 -13.66
C SER A 349 -4.10 -8.44 -12.19
N ARG A 350 -3.21 -7.63 -11.59
CA ARG A 350 -3.27 -7.28 -10.16
C ARG A 350 -4.02 -5.99 -9.95
N SER A 351 -4.93 -5.98 -8.99
CA SER A 351 -5.68 -4.80 -8.56
C SER A 351 -5.41 -4.52 -7.09
N VAL A 352 -5.34 -3.24 -6.76
CA VAL A 352 -5.26 -2.75 -5.37
C VAL A 352 -6.68 -2.49 -4.87
N TYR A 353 -7.06 -3.13 -3.77
CA TYR A 353 -8.36 -2.93 -3.16
C TYR A 353 -8.28 -3.00 -1.63
N GLU A 354 -8.80 -1.98 -0.93
CA GLU A 354 -8.61 -1.76 0.51
C GLU A 354 -9.07 -2.92 1.42
N ASP A 355 -10.04 -3.71 0.97
CA ASP A 355 -10.59 -4.83 1.72
C ASP A 355 -9.99 -6.20 1.31
N SER A 356 -9.07 -6.25 0.33
CA SER A 356 -8.35 -7.48 -0.04
C SER A 356 -7.45 -7.97 1.10
N TRP A 357 -7.13 -9.26 1.10
CA TRP A 357 -6.16 -9.82 2.03
C TRP A 357 -4.77 -9.26 1.73
N GLY A 358 -3.87 -9.34 2.70
CA GLY A 358 -2.46 -9.02 2.53
C GLY A 358 -1.75 -8.64 3.81
N LYS A 359 -0.45 -8.92 3.87
CA LYS A 359 0.36 -8.57 5.05
C LYS A 359 0.55 -7.05 5.16
N TYR A 360 1.03 -6.43 4.10
CA TYR A 360 1.31 -4.99 4.03
C TYR A 360 0.52 -4.29 2.94
N ARG A 361 0.32 -4.97 1.83
CA ARG A 361 -0.47 -4.51 0.69
C ARG A 361 -1.76 -5.31 0.60
N HIS A 362 -2.82 -4.64 0.22
CA HIS A 362 -4.12 -5.23 0.01
C HIS A 362 -4.38 -5.28 -1.50
N THR A 363 -4.11 -6.43 -2.08
CA THR A 363 -4.25 -6.67 -3.53
C THR A 363 -5.01 -7.96 -3.80
N HIS A 364 -5.42 -8.16 -5.02
CA HIS A 364 -5.90 -9.43 -5.55
C HIS A 364 -5.60 -9.51 -7.04
N ALA A 365 -5.41 -10.72 -7.54
CA ALA A 365 -5.42 -10.97 -8.97
C ALA A 365 -6.87 -11.13 -9.46
N LEU A 366 -7.14 -10.64 -10.68
CA LEU A 366 -8.43 -10.79 -11.33
C LEU A 366 -8.28 -11.03 -12.82
N VAL A 367 -9.29 -11.71 -13.39
CA VAL A 367 -9.38 -11.96 -14.83
C VAL A 367 -10.84 -11.99 -15.23
N THR A 368 -11.13 -11.62 -16.48
CA THR A 368 -12.45 -11.79 -17.07
C THR A 368 -12.79 -13.27 -17.22
N SER A 369 -14.04 -13.63 -16.93
CA SER A 369 -14.53 -15.01 -17.13
C SER A 369 -14.35 -15.46 -18.58
N GLY A 370 -13.95 -16.71 -18.78
CA GLY A 370 -13.59 -17.26 -20.07
C GLY A 370 -13.87 -18.75 -20.20
N ALA A 371 -13.17 -19.41 -21.10
CA ALA A 371 -13.38 -20.81 -21.44
C ALA A 371 -12.62 -21.79 -20.53
N GLY A 372 -11.85 -21.32 -19.55
CA GLY A 372 -11.03 -22.16 -18.70
C GLY A 372 -9.58 -22.27 -19.16
N ASP A 373 -9.15 -21.35 -19.97
CA ASP A 373 -7.82 -21.29 -20.59
C ASP A 373 -6.79 -20.51 -19.75
N GLN A 374 -7.22 -19.94 -18.63
CA GLN A 374 -6.37 -19.21 -17.70
C GLN A 374 -6.59 -19.67 -16.26
N HIS A 375 -5.49 -19.88 -15.54
CA HIS A 375 -5.50 -20.42 -14.19
C HIS A 375 -4.64 -19.58 -13.26
N ALA A 376 -5.12 -19.39 -12.02
CA ALA A 376 -4.32 -18.94 -10.89
C ALA A 376 -4.11 -20.12 -9.95
N ALA A 377 -2.91 -20.30 -9.41
CA ALA A 377 -2.56 -21.39 -8.52
C ALA A 377 -2.00 -20.84 -7.20
N PHE A 378 -2.47 -21.39 -6.09
CA PHE A 378 -1.99 -21.13 -4.74
C PHE A 378 -1.34 -22.41 -4.21
N SER A 379 -0.03 -22.44 -4.16
CA SER A 379 0.78 -23.60 -3.74
C SER A 379 1.42 -23.37 -2.38
N THR A 380 1.47 -24.41 -1.57
CA THR A 380 2.16 -24.41 -0.29
C THR A 380 2.56 -25.82 0.15
N GLU A 381 3.38 -25.93 1.19
CA GLU A 381 3.72 -27.21 1.84
C GLU A 381 2.95 -27.36 3.15
N LEU A 382 2.21 -28.46 3.29
CA LEU A 382 1.61 -28.86 4.56
C LEU A 382 2.68 -29.54 5.45
N PRO A 383 2.85 -29.11 6.71
CA PRO A 383 3.90 -29.63 7.58
C PRO A 383 3.64 -31.06 8.07
N HIS A 384 2.41 -31.54 8.01
CA HIS A 384 2.00 -32.88 8.46
C HIS A 384 0.75 -33.36 7.73
N GLU A 385 0.58 -34.65 7.64
CA GLU A 385 -0.67 -35.29 7.24
C GLU A 385 -1.79 -34.99 8.25
N GLY A 386 -3.01 -34.80 7.77
CA GLY A 386 -4.16 -34.55 8.63
C GLY A 386 -5.39 -33.99 7.92
N ARG A 387 -6.38 -33.65 8.75
CA ARG A 387 -7.55 -32.88 8.28
C ARG A 387 -7.24 -31.41 8.25
N TRP A 388 -7.50 -30.81 7.10
CA TRP A 388 -7.30 -29.40 6.86
C TRP A 388 -8.57 -28.76 6.31
N ARG A 389 -8.97 -27.64 6.90
CA ARG A 389 -10.06 -26.80 6.41
C ARG A 389 -9.48 -25.78 5.45
N LEU A 390 -10.01 -25.74 4.24
CA LEU A 390 -9.67 -24.76 3.20
C LEU A 390 -10.70 -23.62 3.22
N SER A 391 -10.22 -22.39 3.18
CA SER A 391 -11.05 -21.21 3.01
C SER A 391 -10.50 -20.32 1.90
N TYR A 392 -11.38 -19.64 1.18
CA TYR A 392 -11.08 -18.69 0.10
C TYR A 392 -11.47 -17.28 0.49
N TYR A 393 -10.59 -16.32 0.29
CA TYR A 393 -10.86 -14.92 0.64
C TYR A 393 -11.43 -14.17 -0.57
N LEU A 394 -12.47 -13.39 -0.33
CA LEU A 394 -13.04 -12.46 -1.31
C LEU A 394 -13.31 -11.11 -0.64
N ALA A 395 -12.72 -10.07 -1.20
CA ALA A 395 -12.97 -8.69 -0.79
C ALA A 395 -14.16 -8.14 -1.57
N LEU A 396 -15.34 -8.14 -0.97
CA LEU A 396 -16.57 -7.69 -1.63
C LEU A 396 -17.07 -6.39 -1.00
N SER A 397 -17.43 -5.44 -1.84
CA SER A 397 -18.15 -4.24 -1.41
C SER A 397 -19.58 -4.60 -0.96
N PRO A 398 -20.10 -3.98 0.10
CA PRO A 398 -21.49 -4.15 0.48
C PRO A 398 -22.43 -3.80 -0.68
N GLU A 399 -23.37 -4.66 -0.99
CA GLU A 399 -24.42 -4.34 -1.95
C GLU A 399 -25.20 -3.12 -1.46
N GLN A 400 -25.10 -2.02 -2.16
CA GLN A 400 -26.05 -0.92 -1.96
C GLN A 400 -27.37 -1.37 -2.56
N LYS A 401 -28.47 -1.30 -1.78
CA LYS A 401 -29.82 -1.52 -2.31
C LYS A 401 -29.98 -0.63 -3.55
N ALA A 402 -29.95 -1.25 -4.73
CA ALA A 402 -30.12 -0.58 -5.99
C ALA A 402 -31.39 0.27 -5.92
N LYS A 403 -31.30 1.54 -6.25
CA LYS A 403 -32.50 2.34 -6.49
C LYS A 403 -33.22 1.72 -7.66
N LYS A 404 -34.52 1.45 -7.49
CA LYS A 404 -35.39 0.81 -8.47
C LYS A 404 -35.22 1.47 -9.86
N GLY A 405 -34.50 0.82 -10.78
CA GLY A 405 -34.21 1.30 -12.15
C GLY A 405 -32.74 1.24 -12.58
N GLU A 406 -31.81 0.96 -11.70
CA GLU A 406 -30.36 0.82 -12.02
C GLU A 406 -29.95 -0.65 -11.97
N GLU A 407 -30.35 -1.43 -12.98
CA GLU A 407 -29.84 -2.77 -13.19
C GLU A 407 -28.51 -2.69 -13.96
N ALA A 408 -27.48 -3.39 -13.44
CA ALA A 408 -26.21 -3.73 -14.11
C ALA A 408 -25.11 -2.65 -14.25
N GLU A 409 -24.99 -1.65 -13.40
CA GLU A 409 -23.84 -0.74 -13.39
C GLU A 409 -22.68 -1.16 -12.47
N GLY A 410 -22.73 -2.33 -11.81
CA GLY A 410 -21.70 -2.76 -10.86
C GLY A 410 -20.30 -2.91 -11.48
N ALA A 411 -20.22 -3.38 -12.71
CA ALA A 411 -18.94 -3.54 -13.41
C ALA A 411 -18.35 -2.21 -13.91
N ALA A 412 -19.22 -1.24 -14.25
CA ALA A 412 -18.77 0.09 -14.73
C ALA A 412 -18.31 1.02 -13.60
N THR A 413 -18.67 0.75 -12.34
CA THR A 413 -18.30 1.58 -11.17
C THR A 413 -17.04 1.11 -10.46
N GLY A 414 -16.37 0.04 -10.92
CA GLY A 414 -15.18 -0.53 -10.28
C GLY A 414 -15.46 -1.17 -8.89
N ARG A 415 -16.73 -1.41 -8.53
CA ARG A 415 -17.10 -2.04 -7.26
C ARG A 415 -17.21 -3.55 -7.43
N LEU A 416 -16.48 -4.29 -6.62
CA LEU A 416 -16.53 -5.73 -6.52
C LEU A 416 -17.73 -6.14 -5.64
N THR A 417 -18.84 -6.54 -6.25
CA THR A 417 -20.01 -7.07 -5.55
C THR A 417 -20.21 -8.53 -5.89
N ALA A 418 -20.87 -9.29 -5.02
CA ALA A 418 -21.17 -10.70 -5.27
C ALA A 418 -21.94 -10.93 -6.59
N SER A 419 -22.72 -9.96 -7.05
CA SER A 419 -23.51 -10.05 -8.28
C SER A 419 -22.69 -10.19 -9.57
N VAL A 420 -21.40 -9.72 -9.56
CA VAL A 420 -20.51 -9.86 -10.74
C VAL A 420 -19.75 -11.18 -10.75
N LEU A 421 -19.76 -11.92 -9.64
CA LEU A 421 -19.15 -13.23 -9.52
C LEU A 421 -20.12 -14.32 -10.00
N GLY A 422 -19.58 -15.47 -10.34
CA GLY A 422 -20.34 -16.63 -10.75
C GLY A 422 -19.94 -17.88 -9.98
N GLU A 423 -20.16 -19.04 -10.61
CA GLU A 423 -19.68 -20.31 -10.09
C GLU A 423 -18.23 -20.51 -10.45
N TYR A 424 -17.37 -20.62 -9.45
CA TYR A 424 -15.94 -20.85 -9.60
C TYR A 424 -15.67 -22.34 -9.82
N GLN A 425 -14.81 -22.64 -10.78
CA GLN A 425 -14.25 -23.96 -11.02
C GLN A 425 -12.84 -24.03 -10.45
N MET A 426 -12.66 -24.84 -9.41
CA MET A 426 -11.38 -24.97 -8.72
C MET A 426 -10.93 -26.43 -8.70
N ASN A 427 -9.62 -26.65 -8.66
CA ASN A 427 -9.01 -27.96 -8.54
C ASN A 427 -8.02 -27.98 -7.37
N LEU A 428 -8.26 -28.84 -6.41
CA LEU A 428 -7.30 -29.14 -5.34
C LEU A 428 -6.39 -30.27 -5.81
N ILE A 429 -5.10 -29.97 -5.89
CA ILE A 429 -4.06 -30.91 -6.34
C ILE A 429 -3.19 -31.29 -5.15
N SER A 430 -3.03 -32.58 -4.93
CA SER A 430 -2.22 -33.16 -3.84
C SER A 430 -1.62 -34.49 -4.29
N ASN A 431 -0.28 -34.63 -4.26
CA ASN A 431 0.43 -35.86 -4.67
C ASN A 431 0.01 -36.42 -6.06
N GLY A 432 -0.42 -35.54 -6.97
CA GLY A 432 -0.89 -35.95 -8.31
C GLY A 432 -2.38 -36.30 -8.38
N ASP A 433 -3.07 -36.40 -7.26
CA ASP A 433 -4.54 -36.50 -7.22
C ASP A 433 -5.17 -35.11 -7.42
N ASN A 434 -6.30 -35.09 -8.15
CA ASN A 434 -7.01 -33.86 -8.47
C ASN A 434 -8.45 -33.98 -7.99
N GLN A 435 -8.87 -33.10 -7.09
CA GLN A 435 -10.22 -33.02 -6.55
C GLN A 435 -10.88 -31.72 -6.99
N LYS A 436 -11.98 -31.81 -7.71
CA LYS A 436 -12.78 -30.63 -8.10
C LYS A 436 -13.52 -30.03 -6.91
N ILE A 437 -13.51 -28.70 -6.85
CA ILE A 437 -14.27 -27.90 -5.89
C ILE A 437 -15.09 -26.88 -6.68
N GLU A 438 -16.39 -26.86 -6.41
CA GLU A 438 -17.32 -25.86 -6.95
C GLU A 438 -17.62 -24.85 -5.84
N PHE A 439 -17.54 -23.57 -6.17
CA PHE A 439 -17.77 -22.50 -5.20
C PHE A 439 -18.68 -21.43 -5.82
N ASP A 440 -19.83 -21.20 -5.18
CA ASP A 440 -20.78 -20.19 -5.62
C ASP A 440 -20.35 -18.79 -5.12
N GLY A 441 -19.71 -18.03 -6.00
CA GLY A 441 -19.27 -16.66 -5.73
C GLY A 441 -20.42 -15.68 -5.52
N LYS A 442 -21.65 -15.96 -6.06
CA LYS A 442 -22.83 -15.10 -5.84
C LYS A 442 -23.36 -15.19 -4.42
N ALA A 443 -23.18 -16.36 -3.79
CA ALA A 443 -23.55 -16.58 -2.39
C ALA A 443 -22.40 -16.21 -1.41
N ALA A 444 -21.24 -15.81 -1.91
CA ALA A 444 -20.08 -15.50 -1.09
C ALA A 444 -20.29 -14.28 -0.18
N ALA A 445 -19.71 -14.35 1.00
CA ALA A 445 -19.58 -13.22 1.90
C ALA A 445 -18.24 -12.51 1.68
N SER A 446 -18.16 -11.21 2.00
CA SER A 446 -16.86 -10.53 2.10
C SER A 446 -16.02 -11.14 3.21
N GLY A 447 -14.77 -11.47 2.93
CA GLY A 447 -13.85 -12.15 3.83
C GLY A 447 -13.68 -13.64 3.51
N TRP A 448 -13.39 -14.46 4.53
CA TRP A 448 -13.11 -15.88 4.37
C TRP A 448 -14.38 -16.70 4.15
N ASN A 449 -14.44 -17.41 3.04
CA ASN A 449 -15.50 -18.36 2.66
C ASN A 449 -14.98 -19.79 2.79
N ASP A 450 -15.77 -20.69 3.39
CA ASP A 450 -15.39 -22.09 3.62
C ASP A 450 -15.56 -22.93 2.34
N LEU A 451 -14.50 -23.58 1.91
CA LEU A 451 -14.50 -24.52 0.78
C LEU A 451 -14.60 -25.99 1.22
N GLY A 452 -14.52 -26.27 2.51
CA GLY A 452 -14.64 -27.61 3.07
C GLY A 452 -13.42 -28.12 3.83
N GLU A 453 -13.53 -29.37 4.28
CA GLU A 453 -12.46 -30.10 4.98
C GLU A 453 -11.93 -31.24 4.12
N PHE A 454 -10.62 -31.38 4.08
CA PHE A 454 -9.91 -32.34 3.26
C PHE A 454 -8.94 -33.15 4.12
N GLN A 455 -8.87 -34.48 3.87
CA GLN A 455 -7.81 -35.32 4.42
C GLN A 455 -6.63 -35.26 3.48
N LEU A 456 -5.53 -34.62 3.88
CA LEU A 456 -4.39 -34.34 3.03
C LEU A 456 -3.10 -34.94 3.60
N PRO A 457 -2.18 -35.42 2.74
CA PRO A 457 -0.85 -35.81 3.16
C PRO A 457 0.00 -34.59 3.53
N ALA A 458 1.15 -34.82 4.16
CA ALA A 458 2.21 -33.83 4.26
C ALA A 458 2.84 -33.60 2.89
N GLY A 459 3.36 -32.38 2.65
CA GLY A 459 4.04 -32.00 1.42
C GLY A 459 3.28 -30.99 0.59
N GLU A 460 3.63 -30.90 -0.69
CA GLU A 460 3.11 -29.87 -1.59
C GLU A 460 1.63 -30.10 -1.94
N ILE A 461 0.87 -29.01 -1.81
CA ILE A 461 -0.52 -28.94 -2.26
C ILE A 461 -0.73 -27.66 -3.04
N SER A 462 -1.69 -27.68 -3.97
CA SER A 462 -2.05 -26.50 -4.75
C SER A 462 -3.57 -26.42 -4.95
N LEU A 463 -4.12 -25.20 -4.81
CA LEU A 463 -5.47 -24.89 -5.26
C LEU A 463 -5.38 -24.09 -6.57
N GLU A 464 -5.87 -24.65 -7.65
CA GLU A 464 -6.01 -23.97 -8.93
C GLU A 464 -7.40 -23.37 -9.09
N VAL A 465 -7.48 -22.14 -9.57
CA VAL A 465 -8.70 -21.40 -9.86
C VAL A 465 -8.72 -21.09 -11.35
N SER A 466 -9.73 -21.59 -12.05
CA SER A 466 -9.90 -21.40 -13.49
C SER A 466 -10.70 -20.13 -13.78
N ASN A 467 -10.43 -19.49 -14.95
CA ASN A 467 -11.28 -18.41 -15.45
C ASN A 467 -12.60 -18.93 -16.06
N ALA A 468 -12.84 -20.25 -16.12
CA ALA A 468 -14.17 -20.82 -16.42
C ALA A 468 -15.14 -20.48 -15.29
N ASN A 469 -16.01 -19.51 -15.53
CA ASN A 469 -16.92 -18.98 -14.54
C ASN A 469 -18.20 -18.48 -15.20
N THR A 470 -19.33 -18.58 -14.49
CA THR A 470 -20.64 -18.14 -14.99
C THR A 470 -20.90 -16.64 -14.75
N GLY A 471 -20.01 -15.94 -14.05
CA GLY A 471 -20.07 -14.49 -13.82
C GLY A 471 -19.29 -13.69 -14.85
N PHE A 472 -18.93 -12.45 -14.50
CA PHE A 472 -18.16 -11.55 -15.37
C PHE A 472 -16.66 -11.63 -15.11
N ILE A 473 -16.26 -11.84 -13.86
CA ILE A 473 -14.85 -11.85 -13.43
C ILE A 473 -14.61 -12.98 -12.44
N VAL A 474 -13.35 -13.42 -12.41
CA VAL A 474 -12.79 -14.30 -11.38
C VAL A 474 -11.76 -13.52 -10.60
N ILE A 475 -11.84 -13.58 -9.28
CA ILE A 475 -10.92 -12.93 -8.35
C ILE A 475 -10.12 -14.02 -7.65
N ALA A 476 -8.81 -13.88 -7.61
CA ALA A 476 -7.87 -14.69 -6.85
C ALA A 476 -7.15 -13.80 -5.85
N ASP A 477 -7.59 -13.82 -4.59
CA ASP A 477 -7.08 -12.96 -3.50
C ASP A 477 -6.16 -13.78 -2.59
N ALA A 478 -6.73 -14.58 -1.69
CA ALA A 478 -5.95 -15.44 -0.80
C ALA A 478 -6.68 -16.74 -0.47
N ILE A 479 -5.90 -17.77 -0.10
CA ILE A 479 -6.40 -19.01 0.49
C ILE A 479 -5.84 -19.20 1.90
N ARG A 480 -6.57 -19.99 2.70
CA ARG A 480 -6.13 -20.31 4.05
C ARG A 480 -6.37 -21.78 4.36
N TRP A 481 -5.30 -22.45 4.77
CA TRP A 481 -5.33 -23.78 5.33
C TRP A 481 -5.29 -23.71 6.85
N ARG A 482 -6.27 -24.30 7.50
CA ARG A 482 -6.34 -24.41 8.96
C ARG A 482 -6.38 -25.88 9.36
N PRO A 483 -5.48 -26.34 10.26
CA PRO A 483 -5.57 -27.70 10.78
C PRO A 483 -6.88 -27.85 11.55
N SER A 484 -7.70 -28.84 11.17
CA SER A 484 -8.88 -29.19 11.93
C SER A 484 -8.43 -29.96 13.16
N THR A 485 -8.50 -29.35 14.33
CA THR A 485 -8.29 -30.07 15.58
C THR A 485 -9.34 -31.16 15.68
N LEU A 486 -8.90 -32.42 15.73
CA LEU A 486 -9.76 -33.51 16.17
C LEU A 486 -10.34 -33.07 17.50
N GLY A 487 -11.64 -32.79 17.57
CA GLY A 487 -12.31 -32.49 18.83
C GLY A 487 -11.97 -33.57 19.85
N LYS A 488 -11.30 -33.16 20.93
CA LYS A 488 -11.11 -33.98 22.12
C LYS A 488 -12.43 -34.11 22.84
#